data_22acfb9234d573a3c18158d9fb50cba5
#
_entry.id   22acfb9234d573a3c18158d9fb50cba5
#
_cell.length_a   1.000
_cell.length_b   1.000
_cell.length_c   1.000
_cell.angle_alpha   90.00
_cell.angle_beta   90.00
_cell.angle_gamma   90.00
#
_symmetry.space_group_name_H-M   'P 1'
#
loop_
_entity.id
_entity.type
_entity.pdbx_description
1 polymer ?
#
loop_
_entity_poly.entity_id
_entity_poly.type
_entity_poly.pdbx_seq_one_letter_code
_entity_poly.pdbx_strand_id
1 'polypeptide(L)'
;MQVKGFGAGYLVDDVAATTRFYRDVVGLPVTVELDWFASVNAGAPGYEISFVQRGHESVPPAYRAQETSGLMFGLVVEDAAAEAKRLVDAGVELVTPVVDELYGQRHFYVADPDGVLLDVIEMIAPDPDWAAANLPAS
;
A
#
# COMPACT_ATOMS: atom_id res chain seq x y z
N MET A 1 -2.25 17.39 -19.25
CA MET A 1 -2.00 15.99 -19.63
C MET A 1 -3.27 15.18 -19.40
N GLN A 2 -3.49 14.14 -20.20
CA GLN A 2 -4.64 13.24 -20.04
C GLN A 2 -4.14 11.91 -19.45
N VAL A 3 -4.37 11.68 -18.16
CA VAL A 3 -3.94 10.48 -17.46
C VAL A 3 -4.95 9.36 -17.71
N LYS A 4 -4.49 8.19 -18.18
CA LYS A 4 -5.32 7.01 -18.45
C LYS A 4 -5.12 5.88 -17.46
N GLY A 5 -4.19 6.02 -16.55
CA GLY A 5 -3.88 5.06 -15.50
C GLY A 5 -2.96 5.69 -14.49
N PHE A 6 -2.84 5.07 -13.33
CA PHE A 6 -1.96 5.52 -12.26
C PHE A 6 -1.20 4.33 -11.69
N GLY A 7 0.09 4.52 -11.43
CA GLY A 7 0.91 3.55 -10.75
C GLY A 7 1.89 4.23 -9.84
N ALA A 8 2.18 3.61 -8.71
CA ALA A 8 3.22 4.03 -7.80
C ALA A 8 4.37 3.02 -7.87
N GLY A 9 5.58 3.51 -8.11
CA GLY A 9 6.77 2.66 -8.14
C GLY A 9 7.79 3.13 -7.13
N TYR A 10 8.52 2.20 -6.52
CA TYR A 10 9.60 2.54 -5.60
C TYR A 10 10.77 1.56 -5.69
N LEU A 11 11.92 2.05 -5.22
CA LEU A 11 13.16 1.29 -5.25
C LEU A 11 13.21 0.31 -4.09
N VAL A 12 13.60 -0.93 -4.37
CA VAL A 12 13.73 -1.99 -3.39
C VAL A 12 15.08 -2.69 -3.54
N ASP A 13 15.56 -3.32 -2.47
CA ASP A 13 16.82 -4.06 -2.51
C ASP A 13 16.65 -5.49 -3.01
N ASP A 14 15.48 -6.10 -2.79
CA ASP A 14 15.16 -7.46 -3.21
C ASP A 14 13.75 -7.50 -3.83
N VAL A 15 13.68 -7.39 -5.16
CA VAL A 15 12.42 -7.39 -5.90
C VAL A 15 11.61 -8.66 -5.64
N ALA A 16 12.27 -9.82 -5.59
CA ALA A 16 11.59 -11.10 -5.37
C ALA A 16 10.96 -11.19 -3.98
N ALA A 17 11.65 -10.71 -2.94
CA ALA A 17 11.12 -10.71 -1.57
C ALA A 17 9.92 -9.78 -1.43
N THR A 18 9.99 -8.57 -1.99
CA THR A 18 8.88 -7.62 -1.99
C THR A 18 7.69 -8.18 -2.77
N THR A 19 7.93 -8.76 -3.92
CA THR A 19 6.87 -9.38 -4.74
C THR A 19 6.17 -10.51 -3.98
N ARG A 20 6.92 -11.38 -3.30
CA ARG A 20 6.34 -12.45 -2.49
C ARG A 20 5.44 -11.91 -1.38
N PHE A 21 5.86 -10.85 -0.70
CA PHE A 21 5.05 -10.22 0.34
C PHE A 21 3.69 -9.74 -0.20
N TYR A 22 3.70 -9.00 -1.29
CA TYR A 22 2.45 -8.47 -1.86
C TYR A 22 1.57 -9.57 -2.46
N ARG A 23 2.16 -10.58 -3.09
CA ARG A 23 1.42 -11.71 -3.66
C ARG A 23 0.88 -12.64 -2.59
N ASP A 24 1.74 -13.12 -1.69
CA ASP A 24 1.43 -14.24 -0.81
C ASP A 24 0.85 -13.79 0.54
N VAL A 25 1.22 -12.60 1.03
CA VAL A 25 0.78 -12.07 2.32
C VAL A 25 -0.38 -11.08 2.13
N VAL A 26 -0.18 -10.06 1.30
CA VAL A 26 -1.24 -9.07 1.03
C VAL A 26 -2.34 -9.67 0.14
N GLY A 27 -1.96 -10.50 -0.83
CA GLY A 27 -2.90 -11.18 -1.72
C GLY A 27 -3.20 -10.42 -3.00
N LEU A 28 -2.28 -9.57 -3.47
CA LEU A 28 -2.44 -8.84 -4.72
C LEU A 28 -1.87 -9.64 -5.91
N PRO A 29 -2.60 -9.71 -7.04
CA PRO A 29 -2.13 -10.43 -8.21
C PRO A 29 -0.91 -9.74 -8.85
N VAL A 30 0.09 -10.54 -9.20
CA VAL A 30 1.27 -10.08 -9.92
C VAL A 30 0.92 -9.90 -11.39
N THR A 31 1.24 -8.74 -11.95
CA THR A 31 0.99 -8.41 -13.36
C THR A 31 2.25 -8.46 -14.21
N VAL A 32 3.41 -8.15 -13.60
CA VAL A 32 4.73 -8.28 -14.24
C VAL A 32 5.71 -8.82 -13.21
N GLU A 33 6.56 -9.75 -13.60
CA GLU A 33 7.61 -10.29 -12.73
C GLU A 33 8.89 -10.53 -13.54
N LEU A 34 9.87 -9.65 -13.32
CA LEU A 34 11.22 -9.76 -13.85
C LEU A 34 12.20 -9.82 -12.65
N ASP A 35 13.47 -10.05 -12.92
CA ASP A 35 14.49 -10.08 -11.85
C ASP A 35 14.76 -8.69 -11.24
N TRP A 36 14.57 -7.62 -12.02
CA TRP A 36 14.84 -6.24 -11.59
C TRP A 36 13.60 -5.38 -11.44
N PHE A 37 12.44 -5.89 -11.83
CA PHE A 37 11.16 -5.17 -11.81
C PHE A 37 10.02 -6.14 -11.60
N ALA A 38 9.07 -5.74 -10.76
CA ALA A 38 7.79 -6.44 -10.67
C ALA A 38 6.65 -5.43 -10.45
N SER A 39 5.45 -5.83 -10.77
CA SER A 39 4.24 -5.04 -10.55
C SER A 39 3.12 -5.93 -10.04
N VAL A 40 2.33 -5.39 -9.12
CA VAL A 40 1.11 -6.00 -8.60
C VAL A 40 -0.07 -5.06 -8.83
N ASN A 41 -1.25 -5.63 -9.03
CA ASN A 41 -2.48 -4.84 -9.20
C ASN A 41 -3.18 -4.64 -7.86
N ALA A 42 -3.47 -3.40 -7.52
CA ALA A 42 -4.09 -3.02 -6.25
C ALA A 42 -5.64 -2.99 -6.31
N GLY A 43 -6.25 -3.87 -7.09
CA GLY A 43 -7.69 -4.14 -7.01
C GLY A 43 -8.54 -3.55 -8.14
N ALA A 44 -8.03 -2.64 -8.95
CA ALA A 44 -8.76 -2.08 -10.11
C ALA A 44 -7.83 -1.91 -11.30
N PRO A 45 -8.34 -1.94 -12.54
CA PRO A 45 -7.54 -1.67 -13.73
C PRO A 45 -6.83 -0.32 -13.63
N GLY A 46 -5.52 -0.31 -13.87
CA GLY A 46 -4.70 0.89 -13.80
C GLY A 46 -4.25 1.30 -12.38
N TYR A 47 -4.47 0.47 -11.38
CA TYR A 47 -3.96 0.68 -10.02
C TYR A 47 -2.79 -0.28 -9.78
N GLU A 48 -1.59 0.15 -10.18
CA GLU A 48 -0.39 -0.68 -10.10
C GLU A 48 0.57 -0.18 -9.02
N ILE A 49 1.14 -1.13 -8.27
CA ILE A 49 2.27 -0.89 -7.38
C ILE A 49 3.46 -1.64 -7.98
N SER A 50 4.56 -0.93 -8.22
CA SER A 50 5.73 -1.49 -8.89
C SER A 50 6.97 -1.41 -8.02
N PHE A 51 7.82 -2.41 -8.15
CA PHE A 51 9.08 -2.53 -7.41
C PHE A 51 10.23 -2.55 -8.41
N VAL A 52 11.20 -1.67 -8.21
CA VAL A 52 12.36 -1.55 -9.10
C VAL A 52 13.62 -1.81 -8.29
N GLN A 53 14.49 -2.68 -8.78
CA GLN A 53 15.77 -2.94 -8.14
C GLN A 53 16.57 -1.64 -7.99
N ARG A 54 16.94 -1.31 -6.76
CA ARG A 54 17.77 -0.14 -6.46
C ARG A 54 19.07 -0.18 -7.27
N GLY A 55 19.43 0.93 -7.91
CA GLY A 55 20.59 1.03 -8.77
C GLY A 55 20.37 0.61 -10.21
N HIS A 56 19.18 0.12 -10.57
CA HIS A 56 18.92 -0.35 -11.94
C HIS A 56 18.94 0.80 -12.96
N GLU A 57 19.49 0.54 -14.14
CA GLU A 57 19.73 1.54 -15.18
C GLU A 57 18.46 2.15 -15.80
N SER A 58 17.29 1.51 -15.60
CA SER A 58 16.00 2.06 -16.06
C SER A 58 15.61 3.34 -15.33
N VAL A 59 16.21 3.60 -14.16
CA VAL A 59 15.96 4.80 -13.37
C VAL A 59 17.07 5.81 -13.64
N PRO A 60 16.74 7.11 -13.81
CA PRO A 60 17.76 8.14 -14.04
C PRO A 60 18.89 8.10 -13.00
N PRO A 61 20.15 8.32 -13.41
CA PRO A 61 21.32 8.14 -12.53
C PRO A 61 21.26 8.87 -11.20
N ALA A 62 20.69 10.08 -11.18
CA ALA A 62 20.59 10.88 -9.95
C ALA A 62 19.59 10.33 -8.93
N TYR A 63 18.71 9.41 -9.33
CA TYR A 63 17.61 8.90 -8.50
C TYR A 63 17.74 7.42 -8.15
N ARG A 64 18.49 6.64 -8.93
CA ARG A 64 18.47 5.16 -8.88
C ARG A 64 19.04 4.56 -7.60
N ALA A 65 19.86 5.30 -6.86
CA ALA A 65 20.47 4.83 -5.62
C ALA A 65 19.81 5.39 -4.35
N GLN A 66 18.70 6.09 -4.48
CA GLN A 66 18.02 6.69 -3.33
C GLN A 66 17.39 5.62 -2.43
N GLU A 67 17.38 5.91 -1.14
CA GLU A 67 16.64 5.13 -0.14
C GLU A 67 15.13 5.40 -0.26
N THR A 68 14.33 4.37 -0.11
CA THR A 68 12.87 4.48 -0.08
C THR A 68 12.42 4.79 1.35
N SER A 69 11.78 5.93 1.54
CA SER A 69 11.26 6.35 2.85
C SER A 69 10.09 7.31 2.69
N GLY A 70 9.26 7.41 3.73
CA GLY A 70 8.14 8.34 3.76
C GLY A 70 6.98 8.00 2.81
N LEU A 71 6.97 6.81 2.23
CA LEU A 71 5.91 6.35 1.35
C LEU A 71 4.91 5.50 2.14
N MET A 72 3.62 5.72 1.87
CA MET A 72 2.55 4.88 2.38
C MET A 72 1.49 4.67 1.31
N PHE A 73 0.84 3.50 1.34
CA PHE A 73 -0.31 3.18 0.49
C PHE A 73 -1.55 3.02 1.33
N GLY A 74 -2.67 3.61 0.88
CA GLY A 74 -3.99 3.32 1.42
C GLY A 74 -4.66 2.20 0.62
N LEU A 75 -4.96 1.09 1.26
CA LEU A 75 -5.70 -0.03 0.68
C LEU A 75 -7.08 -0.09 1.31
N VAL A 76 -8.10 0.27 0.55
CA VAL A 76 -9.49 0.26 1.02
C VAL A 76 -10.06 -1.15 0.87
N VAL A 77 -10.54 -1.72 1.99
CA VAL A 77 -11.07 -3.08 2.10
C VAL A 77 -12.48 -3.06 2.68
N GLU A 78 -13.18 -4.19 2.58
CA GLU A 78 -14.53 -4.33 3.17
C GLU A 78 -14.52 -4.47 4.68
N ASP A 79 -13.53 -5.17 5.25
CA ASP A 79 -13.48 -5.51 6.68
C ASP A 79 -12.02 -5.43 7.18
N ALA A 80 -11.66 -4.30 7.76
CA ALA A 80 -10.31 -4.07 8.25
C ALA A 80 -9.94 -5.01 9.41
N ALA A 81 -10.88 -5.34 10.30
CA ALA A 81 -10.62 -6.24 11.43
C ALA A 81 -10.34 -7.67 10.95
N ALA A 82 -11.07 -8.15 9.94
CA ALA A 82 -10.83 -9.46 9.34
C ALA A 82 -9.46 -9.51 8.64
N GLU A 83 -9.08 -8.44 7.94
CA GLU A 83 -7.77 -8.35 7.30
C GLU A 83 -6.63 -8.30 8.33
N ALA A 84 -6.80 -7.58 9.43
CA ALA A 84 -5.82 -7.55 10.51
C ALA A 84 -5.61 -8.96 11.09
N LYS A 85 -6.70 -9.69 11.36
CA LYS A 85 -6.61 -11.07 11.84
C LYS A 85 -5.89 -11.97 10.86
N ARG A 86 -6.24 -11.88 9.58
CA ARG A 86 -5.62 -12.70 8.52
C ARG A 86 -4.11 -12.44 8.42
N LEU A 87 -3.70 -11.19 8.48
CA LEU A 87 -2.28 -10.81 8.43
C LEU A 87 -1.51 -11.28 9.66
N VAL A 88 -2.09 -11.15 10.86
CA VAL A 88 -1.48 -11.67 12.09
C VAL A 88 -1.35 -13.20 12.03
N ASP A 89 -2.36 -13.91 11.56
CA ASP A 89 -2.31 -15.36 11.38
C ASP A 89 -1.25 -15.78 10.34
N ALA A 90 -0.93 -14.92 9.39
CA ALA A 90 0.16 -15.09 8.42
C ALA A 90 1.55 -14.67 8.95
N GLY A 91 1.66 -14.26 10.20
CA GLY A 91 2.91 -13.90 10.85
C GLY A 91 3.33 -12.43 10.70
N VAL A 92 2.41 -11.57 10.24
CA VAL A 92 2.69 -10.12 10.11
C VAL A 92 2.44 -9.42 11.44
N GLU A 93 3.38 -8.61 11.87
CA GLU A 93 3.21 -7.73 13.03
C GLU A 93 2.49 -6.46 12.61
N LEU A 94 1.42 -6.10 13.34
CA LEU A 94 0.74 -4.82 13.10
C LEU A 94 1.58 -3.68 13.68
N VAL A 95 1.76 -2.62 12.90
CA VAL A 95 2.42 -1.39 13.38
C VAL A 95 1.51 -0.65 14.35
N THR A 96 0.20 -0.64 14.07
CA THR A 96 -0.83 -0.10 14.97
C THR A 96 -1.95 -1.12 15.14
N PRO A 97 -2.69 -1.09 16.26
CA PRO A 97 -3.93 -1.86 16.37
C PRO A 97 -4.99 -1.31 15.42
N VAL A 98 -6.06 -2.09 15.22
CA VAL A 98 -7.25 -1.60 14.51
C VAL A 98 -7.94 -0.56 15.36
N VAL A 99 -8.16 0.64 14.80
CA VAL A 99 -8.82 1.76 15.48
C VAL A 99 -9.88 2.39 14.57
N ASP A 100 -10.90 2.96 15.19
CA ASP A 100 -11.92 3.77 14.51
C ASP A 100 -11.54 5.24 14.67
N GLU A 101 -11.47 5.95 13.54
CA GLU A 101 -11.13 7.35 13.50
C GLU A 101 -12.38 8.20 13.29
N LEU A 102 -12.43 9.36 13.93
CA LEU A 102 -13.56 10.29 13.84
C LEU A 102 -13.87 10.70 12.40
N TYR A 103 -12.86 10.71 11.52
CA TYR A 103 -13.03 11.08 10.13
C TYR A 103 -13.63 9.98 9.24
N GLY A 104 -14.01 8.82 9.81
CA GLY A 104 -14.76 7.81 9.07
C GLY A 104 -13.91 6.68 8.52
N GLN A 105 -12.84 6.31 9.22
CA GLN A 105 -12.02 5.16 8.86
C GLN A 105 -11.83 4.23 10.06
N ARG A 106 -12.00 2.92 9.80
CA ARG A 106 -11.47 1.86 10.67
C ARG A 106 -10.23 1.34 9.98
N HIS A 107 -9.08 1.45 10.61
CA HIS A 107 -7.84 1.11 9.94
C HIS A 107 -6.74 0.62 10.88
N PHE A 108 -5.68 0.12 10.28
CA PHE A 108 -4.44 -0.26 10.94
C PHE A 108 -3.29 -0.15 9.95
N TYR A 109 -2.06 -0.10 10.46
CA TYR A 109 -0.86 -0.08 9.63
C TYR A 109 -0.06 -1.36 9.75
N VAL A 110 0.49 -1.79 8.63
CA VAL A 110 1.57 -2.79 8.55
C VAL A 110 2.70 -2.25 7.70
N ALA A 111 3.91 -2.77 7.89
CA ALA A 111 5.06 -2.43 7.06
C ALA A 111 5.35 -3.55 6.07
N ASP A 112 5.71 -3.18 4.85
CA ASP A 112 6.24 -4.13 3.87
C ASP A 112 7.73 -4.45 4.17
N PRO A 113 8.39 -5.36 3.41
CA PRO A 113 9.80 -5.71 3.65
C PRO A 113 10.77 -4.53 3.51
N ASP A 114 10.38 -3.46 2.82
CA ASP A 114 11.21 -2.28 2.55
C ASP A 114 10.89 -1.11 3.49
N GLY A 115 10.01 -1.31 4.47
CA GLY A 115 9.60 -0.28 5.43
C GLY A 115 8.52 0.67 4.93
N VAL A 116 7.91 0.38 3.78
CA VAL A 116 6.76 1.13 3.27
C VAL A 116 5.52 0.77 4.10
N LEU A 117 4.79 1.79 4.55
CA LEU A 117 3.56 1.57 5.31
C LEU A 117 2.38 1.26 4.40
N LEU A 118 1.64 0.24 4.78
CA LEU A 118 0.31 -0.04 4.24
C LEU A 118 -0.73 0.37 5.27
N ASP A 119 -1.57 1.32 4.91
CA ASP A 119 -2.74 1.72 5.67
C ASP A 119 -3.94 0.90 5.15
N VAL A 120 -4.38 -0.07 5.92
CA VAL A 120 -5.50 -0.95 5.54
C VAL A 120 -6.77 -0.36 6.13
N ILE A 121 -7.68 0.09 5.27
CA ILE A 121 -8.76 1.00 5.60
C ILE A 121 -10.11 0.39 5.26
N GLU A 122 -11.02 0.38 6.24
CA GLU A 122 -12.45 0.18 6.02
C GLU A 122 -13.14 1.54 6.16
N MET A 123 -13.93 1.92 5.16
CA MET A 123 -14.70 3.16 5.23
C MET A 123 -15.91 2.94 6.14
N ILE A 124 -15.99 3.71 7.22
CA ILE A 124 -17.11 3.73 8.16
C ILE A 124 -17.76 5.12 8.20
N ALA A 125 -18.90 5.24 8.85
CA ALA A 125 -19.52 6.55 9.01
C ALA A 125 -18.63 7.45 9.91
N PRO A 126 -18.35 8.70 9.50
CA PRO A 126 -17.63 9.64 10.34
C PRO A 126 -18.49 10.05 11.53
N ASP A 127 -17.83 10.49 12.59
CA ASP A 127 -18.52 11.12 13.72
C ASP A 127 -19.32 12.35 13.22
N PRO A 128 -20.61 12.48 13.58
CA PRO A 128 -21.46 13.56 13.06
C PRO A 128 -20.95 14.97 13.40
N ASP A 129 -20.42 15.18 14.61
CA ASP A 129 -19.92 16.48 15.02
C ASP A 129 -18.62 16.81 14.29
N TRP A 130 -17.74 15.81 14.15
CA TRP A 130 -16.53 15.96 13.35
C TRP A 130 -16.84 16.28 11.90
N ALA A 131 -17.79 15.57 11.30
CA ALA A 131 -18.20 15.78 9.89
C ALA A 131 -18.78 17.17 9.68
N ALA A 132 -19.65 17.63 10.61
CA ALA A 132 -20.24 18.96 10.53
C ALA A 132 -19.19 20.08 10.61
N ALA A 133 -18.11 19.87 11.38
CA ALA A 133 -17.04 20.85 11.55
C ALA A 133 -15.99 20.82 10.43
N ASN A 134 -15.81 19.71 9.73
CA ASN A 134 -14.64 19.49 8.86
C ASN A 134 -14.98 19.19 7.41
N LEU A 135 -16.14 18.63 7.12
CA LEU A 135 -16.53 18.28 5.75
C LEU A 135 -17.39 19.38 5.12
N PRO A 136 -17.29 19.58 3.79
CA PRO A 136 -18.17 20.53 3.12
C PRO A 136 -19.62 20.05 3.19
N ALA A 137 -20.55 21.01 3.28
CA ALA A 137 -21.99 20.73 3.18
C ALA A 137 -22.28 20.08 1.82
N SER A 138 -23.03 18.98 1.85
CA SER A 138 -23.47 18.26 0.65
C SER A 138 -24.72 18.92 0.03
#